data_def26311f2d33808335d1e691badddd0
#
_entry.id   def26311f2d33808335d1e691badddd0
#
_cell.length_a   1.000
_cell.length_b   1.000
_cell.length_c   1.000
_cell.angle_alpha   90.00
_cell.angle_beta   90.00
_cell.angle_gamma   90.00
#
_symmetry.space_group_name_H-M   'P 1'
#
loop_
_entity.id
_entity.type
_entity.pdbx_description
1 polymer ?
#
loop_
_entity_poly.entity_id
_entity_poly.type
_entity_poly.pdbx_seq_one_letter_code
_entity_poly.pdbx_strand_id
1 'polypeptide(L)'
;MMKVDLSSLMDAVASTDYDNTYCYSMEDGSIVSANDADDMKTYIPLPDVYEIDENQIMKEFIYELPEGTLQDTIYRSMKGRGMFGSFREAVIAYDMENSWFAFRNEAYERIALKWCEKNNIQPLR
;
A
#
# COMPACT_ATOMS: atom_id res chain seq x y z
N MET A 1 -1.09 -20.64 -16.29
CA MET A 1 -1.13 -20.01 -14.95
C MET A 1 -0.97 -18.51 -15.10
N MET A 2 -1.83 -17.77 -14.44
CA MET A 2 -1.75 -16.29 -14.43
C MET A 2 -0.51 -15.83 -13.68
N LYS A 3 0.16 -14.80 -14.18
CA LYS A 3 1.37 -14.24 -13.60
C LYS A 3 1.27 -12.71 -13.55
N VAL A 4 1.97 -12.09 -12.62
CA VAL A 4 2.06 -10.64 -12.53
C VAL A 4 3.46 -10.23 -12.10
N ASP A 5 3.96 -9.13 -12.66
CA ASP A 5 5.20 -8.52 -12.19
C ASP A 5 4.97 -7.91 -10.81
N LEU A 6 5.68 -8.42 -9.79
CA LEU A 6 5.47 -8.00 -8.41
C LEU A 6 5.76 -6.51 -8.22
N SER A 7 6.81 -6.00 -8.84
CA SER A 7 7.15 -4.58 -8.74
C SER A 7 6.04 -3.69 -9.28
N SER A 8 5.48 -4.05 -10.45
CA SER A 8 4.35 -3.31 -11.04
C SER A 8 3.10 -3.38 -10.16
N LEU A 9 2.84 -4.54 -9.56
CA LEU A 9 1.72 -4.71 -8.64
C LEU A 9 1.88 -3.84 -7.40
N MET A 10 3.07 -3.81 -6.82
CA MET A 10 3.36 -2.98 -5.65
C MET A 10 3.25 -1.49 -5.98
N ASP A 11 3.71 -1.07 -7.15
CA ASP A 11 3.57 0.32 -7.60
C ASP A 11 2.10 0.72 -7.72
N ALA A 12 1.27 -0.16 -8.23
CA ALA A 12 -0.17 0.09 -8.33
C ALA A 12 -0.83 0.17 -6.93
N VAL A 13 -0.44 -0.70 -6.00
CA VAL A 13 -0.91 -0.63 -4.61
C VAL A 13 -0.53 0.72 -3.99
N ALA A 14 0.71 1.13 -4.18
CA ALA A 14 1.22 2.41 -3.66
C ALA A 14 0.52 3.63 -4.27
N SER A 15 0.02 3.50 -5.50
CA SER A 15 -0.64 4.58 -6.24
C SER A 15 -2.16 4.61 -6.05
N THR A 16 -2.72 3.64 -5.35
CA THR A 16 -4.16 3.54 -5.15
C THR A 16 -4.65 4.59 -4.17
N ASP A 17 -5.70 5.31 -4.55
CA ASP A 17 -6.42 6.23 -3.68
C ASP A 17 -7.92 6.16 -3.99
N TYR A 18 -8.72 7.08 -3.44
CA TYR A 18 -10.17 7.08 -3.64
C TYR A 18 -10.56 7.30 -5.11
N ASP A 19 -9.75 8.02 -5.86
CA ASP A 19 -10.04 8.39 -7.25
C ASP A 19 -9.32 7.50 -8.26
N ASN A 20 -8.26 6.79 -7.84
CA ASN A 20 -7.40 5.99 -8.71
C ASN A 20 -7.34 4.56 -8.22
N THR A 21 -8.03 3.67 -8.91
CA THR A 21 -8.01 2.23 -8.64
C THR A 21 -7.50 1.49 -9.88
N TYR A 22 -7.06 0.26 -9.66
CA TYR A 22 -6.39 -0.53 -10.71
C TYR A 22 -6.98 -1.92 -10.80
N CYS A 23 -6.79 -2.53 -11.96
CA CYS A 23 -7.24 -3.88 -12.26
C CYS A 23 -6.13 -4.67 -12.93
N TYR A 24 -6.17 -5.99 -12.74
CA TYR A 24 -5.30 -6.94 -13.41
C TYR A 24 -6.04 -7.53 -14.61
N SER A 25 -5.39 -7.51 -15.80
CA SER A 25 -5.94 -8.12 -17.01
C SER A 25 -5.63 -9.61 -17.03
N MET A 26 -6.66 -10.44 -17.06
CA MET A 26 -6.49 -11.88 -17.17
C MET A 26 -6.00 -12.32 -18.55
N GLU A 27 -6.13 -11.46 -19.56
CA GLU A 27 -5.71 -11.76 -20.91
C GLU A 27 -4.19 -11.70 -21.10
N ASP A 28 -3.56 -10.63 -20.60
CA ASP A 28 -2.13 -10.39 -20.85
C ASP A 28 -1.30 -10.20 -19.57
N GLY A 29 -1.92 -10.23 -18.41
CA GLY A 29 -1.23 -10.07 -17.13
C GLY A 29 -0.81 -8.65 -16.81
N SER A 30 -1.29 -7.65 -17.56
CA SER A 30 -0.97 -6.26 -17.30
C SER A 30 -1.84 -5.66 -16.21
N ILE A 31 -1.36 -4.57 -15.62
CA ILE A 31 -2.11 -3.77 -14.65
C ILE A 31 -2.55 -2.50 -15.36
N VAL A 32 -3.84 -2.22 -15.31
CA VAL A 32 -4.44 -1.05 -15.96
C VAL A 32 -5.27 -0.27 -14.96
N SER A 33 -5.49 1.02 -15.25
CA SER A 33 -6.43 1.81 -14.48
C SER A 33 -7.84 1.23 -14.61
N ALA A 34 -8.61 1.24 -13.53
CA ALA A 34 -10.00 0.78 -13.55
C ALA A 34 -10.84 1.54 -14.58
N ASN A 35 -10.48 2.79 -14.88
CA ASN A 35 -11.16 3.59 -15.89
C ASN A 35 -10.94 3.06 -17.31
N ASP A 36 -9.87 2.33 -17.53
CA ASP A 36 -9.52 1.74 -18.84
C ASP A 36 -10.00 0.30 -18.99
N ALA A 37 -10.62 -0.26 -17.95
CA ALA A 37 -11.14 -1.63 -17.95
C ALA A 37 -12.55 -1.66 -18.54
N ASP A 38 -12.68 -2.14 -19.79
CA ASP A 38 -13.94 -2.14 -20.51
C ASP A 38 -14.87 -3.29 -20.12
N ASP A 39 -14.30 -4.44 -19.72
CA ASP A 39 -15.07 -5.64 -19.36
C ASP A 39 -14.56 -6.21 -18.05
N MET A 40 -15.35 -6.05 -17.00
CA MET A 40 -15.03 -6.53 -15.66
C MET A 40 -14.92 -8.06 -15.55
N LYS A 41 -15.38 -8.79 -16.55
CA LYS A 41 -15.26 -10.26 -16.56
C LYS A 41 -13.83 -10.71 -16.84
N THR A 42 -13.05 -9.90 -17.55
CA THR A 42 -11.67 -10.20 -17.90
C THR A 42 -10.66 -9.51 -16.99
N TYR A 43 -11.13 -8.75 -16.01
CA TYR A 43 -10.29 -7.99 -15.09
C TYR A 43 -10.56 -8.42 -13.65
N ILE A 44 -9.50 -8.45 -12.85
CA ILE A 44 -9.59 -8.68 -11.41
C ILE A 44 -9.19 -7.38 -10.71
N PRO A 45 -10.06 -6.80 -9.87
CA PRO A 45 -9.70 -5.57 -9.17
C PRO A 45 -8.56 -5.81 -8.19
N LEU A 46 -7.63 -4.85 -8.13
CA LEU A 46 -6.58 -4.81 -7.13
C LEU A 46 -7.15 -4.35 -5.78
N PRO A 47 -6.37 -4.48 -4.69
CA PRO A 47 -6.82 -3.97 -3.39
C PRO A 47 -7.19 -2.49 -3.46
N ASP A 48 -8.28 -2.12 -2.80
CA ASP A 48 -8.72 -0.73 -2.69
C ASP A 48 -8.13 -0.05 -1.44
N VAL A 49 -8.48 1.23 -1.21
CA VAL A 49 -7.96 1.98 -0.07
C VAL A 49 -8.35 1.36 1.28
N TYR A 50 -9.50 0.70 1.36
CA TYR A 50 -9.95 0.06 2.60
C TYR A 50 -9.17 -1.22 2.89
N GLU A 51 -8.83 -1.97 1.85
CA GLU A 51 -8.03 -3.19 1.99
C GLU A 51 -6.57 -2.89 2.26
N ILE A 52 -6.03 -1.81 1.67
CA ILE A 52 -4.66 -1.36 1.90
C ILE A 52 -4.52 -0.80 3.31
N ASP A 53 -5.46 0.04 3.74
CA ASP A 53 -5.54 0.64 5.07
C ASP A 53 -4.24 1.32 5.51
N GLU A 54 -3.93 2.43 4.89
CA GLU A 54 -2.72 3.22 5.18
C GLU A 54 -2.62 3.62 6.66
N ASN A 55 -3.75 3.90 7.31
CA ASN A 55 -3.77 4.26 8.73
C ASN A 55 -3.23 3.12 9.59
N GLN A 56 -3.59 1.89 9.26
CA GLN A 56 -3.11 0.72 9.99
C GLN A 56 -1.61 0.52 9.78
N ILE A 57 -1.10 0.75 8.57
CA ILE A 57 0.33 0.66 8.28
C ILE A 57 1.10 1.67 9.14
N MET A 58 0.62 2.92 9.21
CA MET A 58 1.24 3.95 10.06
C MET A 58 1.22 3.57 11.52
N LYS A 59 0.12 3.05 12.04
CA LYS A 59 -0.01 2.60 13.43
C LYS A 59 0.97 1.47 13.74
N GLU A 60 1.08 0.50 12.86
CA GLU A 60 2.01 -0.62 13.02
C GLU A 60 3.45 -0.14 13.06
N PHE A 61 3.80 0.82 12.21
CA PHE A 61 5.12 1.44 12.23
C PHE A 61 5.43 2.06 13.59
N ILE A 62 4.49 2.81 14.14
CA ILE A 62 4.65 3.45 15.44
C ILE A 62 4.82 2.41 16.55
N TYR A 63 4.03 1.33 16.53
CA TYR A 63 4.12 0.26 17.53
C TYR A 63 5.48 -0.44 17.52
N GLU A 64 6.15 -0.50 16.39
CA GLU A 64 7.48 -1.11 16.29
C GLU A 64 8.61 -0.19 16.72
N LEU A 65 8.33 1.11 16.94
CA LEU A 65 9.33 2.01 17.47
C LEU A 65 9.61 1.68 18.94
N PRO A 66 10.86 1.93 19.41
CA PRO A 66 11.17 1.78 20.83
C PRO A 66 10.26 2.67 21.67
N GLU A 67 9.83 2.15 22.82
CA GLU A 67 9.01 2.93 23.75
C GLU A 67 9.76 4.18 24.20
N GLY A 68 9.04 5.31 24.30
CA GLY A 68 9.61 6.55 24.75
C GLY A 68 8.99 7.78 24.11
N THR A 69 9.63 8.92 24.30
CA THR A 69 9.13 10.23 23.86
C THR A 69 8.92 10.31 22.35
N LEU A 70 9.81 9.71 21.59
CA LEU A 70 9.71 9.72 20.12
C LEU A 70 8.46 8.99 19.64
N GLN A 71 8.22 7.80 20.16
CA GLN A 71 7.02 7.02 19.84
C GLN A 71 5.75 7.79 20.20
N ASP A 72 5.71 8.37 21.39
CA ASP A 72 4.57 9.16 21.86
C ASP A 72 4.33 10.38 20.98
N THR A 73 5.39 11.08 20.59
CA THR A 73 5.29 12.27 19.75
C THR A 73 4.72 11.94 18.38
N ILE A 74 5.22 10.88 17.74
CA ILE A 74 4.74 10.46 16.43
C ILE A 74 3.30 9.96 16.52
N TYR A 75 2.95 9.21 17.55
CA TYR A 75 1.58 8.76 17.79
C TYR A 75 0.60 9.93 17.89
N ARG A 76 0.98 10.97 18.63
CA ARG A 76 0.14 12.18 18.78
C ARG A 76 -0.06 12.91 17.46
N SER A 77 0.92 12.85 16.55
CA SER A 77 0.81 13.49 15.24
C SER A 77 -0.29 12.90 14.37
N MET A 78 -0.75 11.70 14.69
CA MET A 78 -1.81 11.01 13.95
C MET A 78 -3.22 11.41 14.33
N LYS A 79 -3.39 12.31 15.30
CA LYS A 79 -4.70 12.74 15.77
C LYS A 79 -5.19 13.97 15.01
N GLY A 80 -6.47 13.93 14.60
CA GLY A 80 -7.15 15.09 14.02
C GLY A 80 -7.04 15.16 12.49
N ARG A 81 -7.44 16.31 11.96
CA ARG A 81 -7.38 16.58 10.52
C ARG A 81 -5.95 16.72 10.04
N GLY A 82 -5.71 16.27 8.82
CA GLY A 82 -4.37 16.34 8.25
C GLY A 82 -3.41 15.32 8.84
N MET A 83 -3.94 14.22 9.35
CA MET A 83 -3.18 13.15 9.99
C MET A 83 -2.00 12.67 9.15
N PHE A 84 -2.19 12.46 7.85
CA PHE A 84 -1.10 12.04 6.96
C PHE A 84 0.01 13.08 6.88
N GLY A 85 -0.35 14.36 6.73
CA GLY A 85 0.62 15.45 6.69
C GLY A 85 1.41 15.57 7.99
N SER A 86 0.72 15.51 9.11
CA SER A 86 1.34 15.59 10.44
C SER A 86 2.27 14.41 10.72
N PHE A 87 1.87 13.20 10.34
CA PHE A 87 2.71 12.01 10.46
C PHE A 87 3.97 12.15 9.59
N ARG A 88 3.81 12.56 8.34
CA ARG A 88 4.90 12.77 7.40
C ARG A 88 5.90 13.82 7.92
N GLU A 89 5.39 14.94 8.43
CA GLU A 89 6.24 15.99 9.01
C GLU A 89 7.03 15.47 10.20
N ALA A 90 6.41 14.68 11.07
CA ALA A 90 7.08 14.09 12.22
C ALA A 90 8.17 13.11 11.80
N VAL A 91 7.89 12.26 10.83
CA VAL A 91 8.85 11.30 10.28
C VAL A 91 10.08 12.03 9.71
N ILE A 92 9.86 13.12 8.99
CA ILE A 92 10.93 13.95 8.42
C ILE A 92 11.70 14.64 9.54
N ALA A 93 11.00 15.25 10.50
CA ALA A 93 11.61 16.00 11.59
C ALA A 93 12.54 15.13 12.47
N TYR A 94 12.22 13.86 12.61
CA TYR A 94 13.00 12.92 13.41
C TYR A 94 13.91 12.01 12.58
N ASP A 95 14.09 12.35 11.30
CA ASP A 95 15.01 11.65 10.37
C ASP A 95 14.71 10.16 10.24
N MET A 96 13.43 9.82 10.14
CA MET A 96 12.94 8.44 10.07
C MET A 96 12.39 8.06 8.69
N GLU A 97 12.66 8.87 7.67
CA GLU A 97 12.09 8.70 6.34
C GLU A 97 12.44 7.34 5.73
N ASN A 98 13.72 6.96 5.80
CA ASN A 98 14.17 5.69 5.22
C ASN A 98 13.55 4.50 5.94
N SER A 99 13.44 4.55 7.25
CA SER A 99 12.79 3.49 8.04
C SER A 99 11.31 3.37 7.70
N TRP A 100 10.64 4.50 7.56
CA TRP A 100 9.22 4.54 7.19
C TRP A 100 9.00 3.99 5.77
N PHE A 101 9.81 4.41 4.81
CA PHE A 101 9.68 3.93 3.44
C PHE A 101 9.91 2.42 3.33
N ALA A 102 10.91 1.90 4.03
CA ALA A 102 11.19 0.47 4.06
C ALA A 102 10.02 -0.30 4.69
N PHE A 103 9.49 0.18 5.81
CA PHE A 103 8.36 -0.44 6.50
C PHE A 103 7.10 -0.44 5.62
N ARG A 104 6.79 0.69 5.01
CA ARG A 104 5.64 0.83 4.13
C ARG A 104 5.75 -0.08 2.92
N ASN A 105 6.94 -0.14 2.31
CA ASN A 105 7.19 -0.99 1.16
C ASN A 105 6.99 -2.47 1.48
N GLU A 106 7.43 -2.92 2.64
CA GLU A 106 7.19 -4.28 3.11
C GLU A 106 5.70 -4.55 3.30
N ALA A 107 4.95 -3.58 3.82
CA ALA A 107 3.50 -3.69 3.98
C ALA A 107 2.82 -3.84 2.62
N TYR A 108 3.21 -3.06 1.64
CA TYR A 108 2.67 -3.15 0.28
C TYR A 108 3.01 -4.51 -0.35
N GLU A 109 4.20 -5.02 -0.11
CA GLU A 109 4.59 -6.35 -0.60
C GLU A 109 3.70 -7.43 0.00
N ARG A 110 3.44 -7.40 1.32
CA ARG A 110 2.53 -8.34 1.96
C ARG A 110 1.12 -8.28 1.36
N ILE A 111 0.61 -7.07 1.15
CA ILE A 111 -0.71 -6.86 0.55
C ILE A 111 -0.75 -7.42 -0.86
N ALA A 112 0.28 -7.14 -1.66
CA ALA A 112 0.39 -7.64 -3.03
C ALA A 112 0.46 -9.17 -3.09
N LEU A 113 1.28 -9.78 -2.25
CA LEU A 113 1.45 -11.24 -2.21
C LEU A 113 0.17 -11.93 -1.75
N LYS A 114 -0.52 -11.36 -0.77
CA LYS A 114 -1.79 -11.89 -0.30
C LYS A 114 -2.88 -11.84 -1.39
N TRP A 115 -2.91 -10.76 -2.14
CA TRP A 115 -3.81 -10.63 -3.28
C TRP A 115 -3.51 -11.69 -4.35
N CYS A 116 -2.23 -11.90 -4.66
CA CYS A 116 -1.80 -12.94 -5.59
C CYS A 116 -2.25 -14.34 -5.14
N GLU A 117 -2.05 -14.66 -3.87
CA GLU A 117 -2.46 -15.94 -3.30
C GLU A 117 -3.96 -16.14 -3.41
N LYS A 118 -4.74 -15.13 -3.04
CA LYS A 118 -6.20 -15.17 -3.08
C LYS A 118 -6.73 -15.41 -4.50
N ASN A 119 -6.04 -14.89 -5.51
CA ASN A 119 -6.49 -14.95 -6.90
C ASN A 119 -5.74 -16.00 -7.75
N ASN A 120 -4.91 -16.81 -7.13
CA ASN A 120 -4.10 -17.85 -7.81
C ASN A 120 -3.23 -17.26 -8.93
N ILE A 121 -2.60 -16.14 -8.66
CA ILE A 121 -1.70 -15.45 -9.58
C ILE A 121 -0.28 -15.59 -9.05
N GLN A 122 0.65 -15.98 -9.93
CA GLN A 122 2.05 -16.12 -9.55
C GLN A 122 2.76 -14.77 -9.60
N PRO A 123 3.31 -14.27 -8.48
CA PRO A 123 4.13 -13.06 -8.52
C PRO A 123 5.50 -13.36 -9.12
N LEU A 124 5.97 -12.47 -9.99
CA LEU A 124 7.30 -12.55 -10.61
C LEU A 124 8.15 -11.42 -10.03
N ARG A 125 9.28 -11.79 -9.48
CA ARG A 125 10.23 -10.82 -8.91
C ARG A 125 11.25 -10.35 -9.95
#